data_121671939fc28d72e331e55f49396748
#
_entry.id   121671939fc28d72e331e55f49396748
#
_cell.length_a   1.000
_cell.length_b   1.000
_cell.length_c   1.000
_cell.angle_alpha   90.00
_cell.angle_beta   90.00
_cell.angle_gamma   90.00
#
_symmetry.space_group_name_H-M   'P 1'
#
loop_
_entity.id
_entity.type
_entity.pdbx_description
1 polymer ?
#
loop_
_entity_poly.entity_id
_entity_poly.type
_entity_poly.pdbx_seq_one_letter_code
_entity_poly.pdbx_strand_id
1 'polypeptide(L)'
;MSVNILLADDHLMVREGLKQVLELDHDIDVISEACDGYECLNLINKTHPDVVLLDINMPNLDGLQVLSIMKQQKMKSKVIMLTIHKDVDYLIEALDAGCDGYVLKDSDSETLKKAIFDVYNGETFIEPSLTVLLNSSLAERDVMKDKLSELTKREVEVLKLIASGMFNKEIASTLCISERTVKNHVSNIFKKIEVSDRTQAAVFAIKN
;
A
#
# COMPACT_ATOMS: atom_id res chain seq x y z
N MET A 1 -13.83 17.38 -24.69
CA MET A 1 -12.66 16.48 -24.88
C MET A 1 -12.86 15.32 -23.94
N SER A 2 -12.91 14.11 -24.46
CA SER A 2 -13.05 12.90 -23.64
C SER A 2 -11.72 12.54 -22.98
N VAL A 3 -11.81 11.96 -21.77
CA VAL A 3 -10.67 11.40 -21.05
C VAL A 3 -10.40 10.00 -21.56
N ASN A 4 -9.21 9.77 -22.10
CA ASN A 4 -8.78 8.48 -22.63
C ASN A 4 -8.31 7.55 -21.52
N ILE A 5 -8.97 6.40 -21.35
CA ILE A 5 -8.70 5.47 -20.27
C ILE A 5 -8.12 4.16 -20.80
N LEU A 6 -7.15 3.61 -20.09
CA LEU A 6 -6.73 2.21 -20.15
C LEU A 6 -7.26 1.48 -18.93
N LEU A 7 -7.99 0.37 -19.13
CA LEU A 7 -8.43 -0.55 -18.08
C LEU A 7 -7.44 -1.73 -17.98
N ALA A 8 -6.86 -1.97 -16.80
CA ALA A 8 -5.99 -3.11 -16.54
C ALA A 8 -6.54 -3.93 -15.36
N ASP A 9 -7.06 -5.12 -15.63
CA ASP A 9 -7.64 -6.05 -14.66
C ASP A 9 -7.58 -7.46 -15.26
N ASP A 10 -7.25 -8.49 -14.49
CA ASP A 10 -7.20 -9.86 -15.01
C ASP A 10 -8.58 -10.52 -15.16
N HIS A 11 -9.62 -9.94 -14.53
CA HIS A 11 -10.99 -10.43 -14.59
C HIS A 11 -11.77 -9.83 -15.76
N LEU A 12 -11.98 -10.62 -16.83
CA LEU A 12 -12.71 -10.17 -18.04
C LEU A 12 -14.05 -9.52 -17.72
N MET A 13 -14.87 -10.15 -16.85
CA MET A 13 -16.20 -9.63 -16.52
C MET A 13 -16.16 -8.28 -15.80
N VAL A 14 -15.12 -8.04 -15.01
CA VAL A 14 -14.91 -6.75 -14.34
C VAL A 14 -14.57 -5.68 -15.38
N ARG A 15 -13.63 -5.97 -16.30
CA ARG A 15 -13.27 -5.05 -17.38
C ARG A 15 -14.45 -4.69 -18.25
N GLU A 16 -15.21 -5.69 -18.75
CA GLU A 16 -16.40 -5.47 -19.56
C GLU A 16 -17.46 -4.64 -18.83
N GLY A 17 -17.69 -4.93 -17.55
CA GLY A 17 -18.65 -4.18 -16.72
C GLY A 17 -18.21 -2.73 -16.50
N LEU A 18 -16.96 -2.50 -16.13
CA LEU A 18 -16.41 -1.15 -15.95
C LEU A 18 -16.45 -0.35 -17.26
N LYS A 19 -16.05 -0.97 -18.38
CA LYS A 19 -16.11 -0.33 -19.70
C LYS A 19 -17.52 0.12 -20.04
N GLN A 20 -18.52 -0.77 -19.93
CA GLN A 20 -19.92 -0.42 -20.20
C GLN A 20 -20.40 0.75 -19.34
N VAL A 21 -20.06 0.76 -18.04
CA VAL A 21 -20.48 1.81 -17.14
C VAL A 21 -19.79 3.14 -17.43
N LEU A 22 -18.51 3.11 -17.77
CA LEU A 22 -17.73 4.32 -18.07
C LEU A 22 -18.14 4.95 -19.41
N GLU A 23 -18.35 4.13 -20.45
CA GLU A 23 -18.75 4.59 -21.79
C GLU A 23 -20.21 5.11 -21.86
N LEU A 24 -21.00 4.96 -20.80
CA LEU A 24 -22.26 5.71 -20.65
C LEU A 24 -22.05 7.22 -20.54
N ASP A 25 -20.86 7.62 -20.15
CA ASP A 25 -20.46 9.02 -20.05
C ASP A 25 -19.73 9.43 -21.32
N HIS A 26 -20.27 10.41 -22.04
CA HIS A 26 -19.71 10.89 -23.31
C HIS A 26 -18.34 11.58 -23.18
N ASP A 27 -17.95 11.90 -21.96
CA ASP A 27 -16.66 12.53 -21.66
C ASP A 27 -15.56 11.51 -21.25
N ILE A 28 -15.84 10.21 -21.33
CA ILE A 28 -14.91 9.11 -21.01
C ILE A 28 -14.84 8.13 -22.19
N ASP A 29 -13.64 7.83 -22.67
CA ASP A 29 -13.37 6.83 -23.71
C ASP A 29 -12.41 5.75 -23.19
N VAL A 30 -12.84 4.48 -23.16
CA VAL A 30 -11.97 3.34 -22.86
C VAL A 30 -11.23 2.91 -24.13
N ILE A 31 -10.04 3.46 -24.34
CA ILE A 31 -9.26 3.27 -25.58
C ILE A 31 -8.48 1.95 -25.65
N SER A 32 -8.24 1.30 -24.49
CA SER A 32 -7.53 0.02 -24.44
C SER A 32 -7.82 -0.74 -23.15
N GLU A 33 -7.65 -2.06 -23.21
CA GLU A 33 -7.84 -3.00 -22.11
C GLU A 33 -6.62 -3.92 -22.00
N ALA A 34 -6.17 -4.22 -20.78
CA ALA A 34 -5.07 -5.12 -20.48
C ALA A 34 -5.51 -6.20 -19.47
N CYS A 35 -5.03 -7.42 -19.64
CA CYS A 35 -5.31 -8.53 -18.72
C CYS A 35 -4.14 -8.86 -17.79
N ASP A 36 -2.98 -8.25 -17.96
CA ASP A 36 -1.84 -8.35 -17.07
C ASP A 36 -0.97 -7.08 -17.11
N GLY A 37 0.02 -7.02 -16.21
CA GLY A 37 0.87 -5.83 -16.10
C GLY A 37 1.82 -5.61 -17.28
N TYR A 38 2.27 -6.66 -17.98
CA TYR A 38 3.12 -6.50 -19.15
C TYR A 38 2.33 -5.94 -20.33
N GLU A 39 1.11 -6.42 -20.55
CA GLU A 39 0.21 -5.89 -21.56
C GLU A 39 -0.15 -4.43 -21.25
N CYS A 40 -0.42 -4.12 -19.97
CA CYS A 40 -0.69 -2.77 -19.50
C CYS A 40 0.44 -1.81 -19.87
N LEU A 41 1.70 -2.10 -19.52
CA LEU A 41 2.85 -1.26 -19.84
C LEU A 41 3.05 -1.09 -21.36
N ASN A 42 2.84 -2.16 -22.14
CA ASN A 42 2.94 -2.10 -23.59
C ASN A 42 1.85 -1.18 -24.20
N LEU A 43 0.62 -1.28 -23.72
CA LEU A 43 -0.50 -0.46 -24.17
C LEU A 43 -0.36 1.01 -23.78
N ILE A 44 0.13 1.31 -22.55
CA ILE A 44 0.43 2.69 -22.14
C ILE A 44 1.38 3.36 -23.14
N ASN A 45 2.45 2.66 -23.53
CA ASN A 45 3.43 3.19 -24.50
C ASN A 45 2.87 3.37 -25.92
N LYS A 46 1.86 2.59 -26.31
CA LYS A 46 1.26 2.64 -27.65
C LYS A 46 0.14 3.65 -27.77
N THR A 47 -0.73 3.72 -26.74
CA THR A 47 -2.01 4.46 -26.81
C THR A 47 -1.96 5.78 -26.05
N HIS A 48 -0.97 5.96 -25.18
CA HIS A 48 -0.80 7.16 -24.36
C HIS A 48 -2.08 7.59 -23.65
N PRO A 49 -2.71 6.74 -22.81
CA PRO A 49 -3.92 7.08 -22.10
C PRO A 49 -3.68 8.25 -21.14
N ASP A 50 -4.72 9.05 -20.89
CA ASP A 50 -4.68 10.09 -19.87
C ASP A 50 -4.68 9.48 -18.47
N VAL A 51 -5.55 8.47 -18.24
CA VAL A 51 -5.71 7.78 -16.97
C VAL A 51 -5.63 6.27 -17.17
N VAL A 52 -4.91 5.59 -16.28
CA VAL A 52 -4.86 4.13 -16.20
C VAL A 52 -5.65 3.70 -14.96
N LEU A 53 -6.71 2.93 -15.15
CA LEU A 53 -7.39 2.23 -14.07
C LEU A 53 -6.70 0.87 -13.91
N LEU A 54 -6.04 0.66 -12.78
CA LEU A 54 -5.07 -0.41 -12.59
C LEU A 54 -5.44 -1.29 -11.40
N ASP A 55 -5.80 -2.54 -11.67
CA ASP A 55 -5.97 -3.53 -10.60
C ASP A 55 -4.64 -3.83 -9.90
N ILE A 56 -4.71 -4.05 -8.59
CA ILE A 56 -3.55 -4.47 -7.81
C ILE A 56 -3.17 -5.91 -8.13
N ASN A 57 -4.17 -6.81 -8.14
CA ASN A 57 -3.94 -8.24 -8.26
C ASN A 57 -4.00 -8.71 -9.71
N MET A 58 -2.90 -8.62 -10.42
CA MET A 58 -2.78 -9.17 -11.78
C MET A 58 -1.68 -10.23 -11.86
N PRO A 59 -1.82 -11.23 -12.75
CA PRO A 59 -0.77 -12.22 -12.95
C PRO A 59 0.47 -11.63 -13.61
N ASN A 60 1.60 -12.33 -13.47
CA ASN A 60 2.90 -12.02 -14.06
C ASN A 60 3.56 -10.75 -13.50
N LEU A 61 2.88 -9.62 -13.54
CA LEU A 61 3.33 -8.33 -13.02
C LEU A 61 2.12 -7.65 -12.36
N ASP A 62 2.17 -7.47 -11.03
CA ASP A 62 1.08 -6.87 -10.28
C ASP A 62 0.98 -5.35 -10.49
N GLY A 63 -0.16 -4.75 -10.06
CA GLY A 63 -0.42 -3.34 -10.30
C GLY A 63 0.55 -2.40 -9.56
N LEU A 64 1.05 -2.77 -8.39
CA LEU A 64 2.02 -1.94 -7.66
C LEU A 64 3.38 -1.93 -8.37
N GLN A 65 3.78 -3.08 -8.94
CA GLN A 65 4.98 -3.18 -9.77
C GLN A 65 4.84 -2.36 -11.06
N VAL A 66 3.66 -2.43 -11.74
CA VAL A 66 3.36 -1.59 -12.91
C VAL A 66 3.47 -0.11 -12.55
N LEU A 67 2.84 0.33 -11.46
CA LEU A 67 2.90 1.70 -10.97
C LEU A 67 4.35 2.15 -10.73
N SER A 68 5.13 1.33 -10.03
CA SER A 68 6.55 1.60 -9.76
C SER A 68 7.36 1.80 -11.05
N ILE A 69 7.17 0.94 -12.05
CA ILE A 69 7.83 1.04 -13.36
C ILE A 69 7.40 2.33 -14.09
N MET A 70 6.10 2.65 -14.08
CA MET A 70 5.59 3.87 -14.69
C MET A 70 6.23 5.13 -14.10
N LYS A 71 6.34 5.20 -12.76
CA LYS A 71 6.96 6.34 -12.07
C LYS A 71 8.47 6.41 -12.31
N GLN A 72 9.19 5.29 -12.33
CA GLN A 72 10.62 5.23 -12.67
C GLN A 72 10.89 5.71 -14.11
N GLN A 73 10.03 5.31 -15.05
CA GLN A 73 10.13 5.72 -16.46
C GLN A 73 9.54 7.11 -16.72
N LYS A 74 9.00 7.79 -15.70
CA LYS A 74 8.38 9.12 -15.79
C LYS A 74 7.28 9.17 -16.86
N MET A 75 6.47 8.12 -16.96
CA MET A 75 5.31 8.10 -17.83
C MET A 75 4.30 9.17 -17.40
N LYS A 76 3.63 9.78 -18.39
CA LYS A 76 2.74 10.93 -18.12
C LYS A 76 1.34 10.53 -17.67
N SER A 77 0.91 9.33 -18.01
CA SER A 77 -0.41 8.83 -17.66
C SER A 77 -0.60 8.83 -16.14
N LYS A 78 -1.77 9.27 -15.71
CA LYS A 78 -2.19 9.22 -14.32
C LYS A 78 -2.63 7.80 -13.95
N VAL A 79 -2.50 7.42 -12.69
CA VAL A 79 -2.82 6.06 -12.24
C VAL A 79 -3.83 6.10 -11.08
N ILE A 80 -4.96 5.45 -11.30
CA ILE A 80 -5.94 5.14 -10.24
C ILE A 80 -5.85 3.64 -9.97
N MET A 81 -5.49 3.29 -8.73
CA MET A 81 -5.52 1.90 -8.29
C MET A 81 -6.96 1.46 -8.05
N LEU A 82 -7.33 0.31 -8.61
CA LEU A 82 -8.60 -0.37 -8.36
C LEU A 82 -8.34 -1.62 -7.52
N THR A 83 -9.14 -1.85 -6.48
CA THR A 83 -8.94 -3.02 -5.63
C THR A 83 -10.23 -3.47 -4.95
N ILE A 84 -10.30 -4.74 -4.60
CA ILE A 84 -11.31 -5.29 -3.68
C ILE A 84 -10.88 -5.17 -2.20
N HIS A 85 -9.60 -4.85 -1.94
CA HIS A 85 -9.03 -4.85 -0.61
C HIS A 85 -9.23 -3.50 0.10
N LYS A 86 -9.80 -3.56 1.30
CA LYS A 86 -9.91 -2.42 2.23
C LYS A 86 -8.70 -2.35 3.17
N ASP A 87 -7.64 -3.10 2.87
CA ASP A 87 -6.43 -3.13 3.66
C ASP A 87 -5.60 -1.85 3.42
N VAL A 88 -5.35 -1.15 4.51
CA VAL A 88 -4.65 0.15 4.48
C VAL A 88 -3.18 -0.01 4.09
N ASP A 89 -2.58 -1.17 4.28
CA ASP A 89 -1.18 -1.40 3.91
C ASP A 89 -0.98 -1.31 2.39
N TYR A 90 -1.90 -1.87 1.58
CA TYR A 90 -1.89 -1.69 0.12
C TYR A 90 -2.11 -0.23 -0.31
N LEU A 91 -3.01 0.49 0.40
CA LEU A 91 -3.24 1.91 0.12
C LEU A 91 -1.97 2.73 0.37
N ILE A 92 -1.30 2.50 1.51
CA ILE A 92 -0.08 3.23 1.85
C ILE A 92 1.03 2.89 0.85
N GLU A 93 1.21 1.62 0.48
CA GLU A 93 2.19 1.20 -0.52
C GLU A 93 1.93 1.87 -1.89
N ALA A 94 0.68 1.93 -2.32
CA ALA A 94 0.29 2.61 -3.57
C ALA A 94 0.56 4.12 -3.51
N LEU A 95 0.26 4.77 -2.39
CA LEU A 95 0.53 6.20 -2.18
C LEU A 95 2.04 6.48 -2.16
N ASP A 96 2.83 5.67 -1.47
CA ASP A 96 4.29 5.78 -1.43
C ASP A 96 4.92 5.54 -2.81
N ALA A 97 4.34 4.64 -3.62
CA ALA A 97 4.71 4.43 -5.01
C ALA A 97 4.25 5.57 -5.94
N GLY A 98 3.41 6.49 -5.44
CA GLY A 98 2.98 7.70 -6.14
C GLY A 98 1.75 7.52 -7.02
N CYS A 99 0.76 6.70 -6.66
CA CYS A 99 -0.52 6.66 -7.37
C CYS A 99 -1.24 8.02 -7.29
N ASP A 100 -2.02 8.32 -8.30
CA ASP A 100 -2.77 9.58 -8.36
C ASP A 100 -4.20 9.40 -7.80
N GLY A 101 -4.70 8.15 -7.76
CA GLY A 101 -5.99 7.82 -7.16
C GLY A 101 -6.05 6.40 -6.59
N TYR A 102 -7.02 6.17 -5.69
CA TYR A 102 -7.27 4.85 -5.11
C TYR A 102 -8.77 4.68 -4.84
N VAL A 103 -9.38 3.66 -5.48
CA VAL A 103 -10.82 3.41 -5.47
C VAL A 103 -11.08 1.92 -5.26
N LEU A 104 -12.15 1.59 -4.56
CA LEU A 104 -12.60 0.21 -4.39
C LEU A 104 -13.39 -0.26 -5.62
N LYS A 105 -13.24 -1.53 -6.01
CA LYS A 105 -14.00 -2.12 -7.14
C LYS A 105 -15.51 -2.26 -6.85
N ASP A 106 -15.92 -2.17 -5.56
CA ASP A 106 -17.31 -2.19 -5.13
C ASP A 106 -17.92 -0.77 -4.97
N SER A 107 -17.17 0.27 -5.35
CA SER A 107 -17.67 1.66 -5.36
C SER A 107 -18.71 1.87 -6.45
N ASP A 108 -19.59 2.84 -6.23
CA ASP A 108 -20.56 3.23 -7.25
C ASP A 108 -19.89 3.94 -8.45
N SER A 109 -20.60 3.96 -9.57
CA SER A 109 -20.09 4.53 -10.83
C SER A 109 -19.81 6.04 -10.73
N GLU A 110 -20.56 6.77 -9.93
CA GLU A 110 -20.36 8.20 -9.74
C GLU A 110 -19.06 8.50 -8.99
N THR A 111 -18.75 7.69 -7.97
CA THR A 111 -17.48 7.78 -7.24
C THR A 111 -16.29 7.50 -8.16
N LEU A 112 -16.37 6.46 -9.01
CA LEU A 112 -15.31 6.13 -9.96
C LEU A 112 -15.12 7.24 -11.02
N LYS A 113 -16.21 7.76 -11.59
CA LYS A 113 -16.16 8.88 -12.54
C LYS A 113 -15.56 10.12 -11.91
N LYS A 114 -15.98 10.47 -10.71
CA LYS A 114 -15.40 11.59 -9.96
C LYS A 114 -13.90 11.39 -9.80
N ALA A 115 -13.45 10.21 -9.37
CA ALA A 115 -12.04 9.92 -9.22
C ALA A 115 -11.25 10.13 -10.54
N ILE A 116 -11.82 9.68 -11.67
CA ILE A 116 -11.23 9.86 -13.01
C ILE A 116 -11.04 11.34 -13.33
N PHE A 117 -12.08 12.15 -13.16
CA PHE A 117 -12.02 13.58 -13.49
C PHE A 117 -11.11 14.35 -12.54
N ASP A 118 -11.17 14.08 -11.23
CA ASP A 118 -10.29 14.73 -10.24
C ASP A 118 -8.81 14.43 -10.58
N VAL A 119 -8.48 13.16 -10.85
CA VAL A 119 -7.11 12.72 -11.19
C VAL A 119 -6.67 13.27 -12.54
N TYR A 120 -7.54 13.29 -13.55
CA TYR A 120 -7.26 13.90 -14.85
C TYR A 120 -6.92 15.38 -14.72
N ASN A 121 -7.61 16.11 -13.84
CA ASN A 121 -7.34 17.52 -13.55
C ASN A 121 -6.10 17.75 -12.66
N GLY A 122 -5.42 16.69 -12.23
CA GLY A 122 -4.18 16.76 -11.44
C GLY A 122 -4.40 16.74 -9.94
N GLU A 123 -5.61 16.47 -9.47
CA GLU A 123 -5.92 16.27 -8.06
C GLU A 123 -5.65 14.82 -7.66
N THR A 124 -5.46 14.56 -6.37
CA THR A 124 -5.35 13.19 -5.83
C THR A 124 -6.71 12.76 -5.30
N PHE A 125 -7.15 11.55 -5.65
CA PHE A 125 -8.41 11.00 -5.16
C PHE A 125 -8.19 9.77 -4.30
N ILE A 126 -8.63 9.80 -3.05
CA ILE A 126 -8.72 8.63 -2.17
C ILE A 126 -10.18 8.48 -1.78
N GLU A 127 -10.73 7.29 -1.98
CA GLU A 127 -12.11 7.02 -1.60
C GLU A 127 -12.37 7.38 -0.13
N PRO A 128 -13.47 8.11 0.18
CA PRO A 128 -13.73 8.63 1.53
C PRO A 128 -13.75 7.56 2.62
N SER A 129 -14.24 6.35 2.31
CA SER A 129 -14.27 5.22 3.25
C SER A 129 -12.86 4.78 3.68
N LEU A 130 -11.89 4.89 2.79
CA LEU A 130 -10.48 4.53 3.05
C LEU A 130 -9.71 5.66 3.73
N THR A 131 -10.10 6.90 3.54
CA THR A 131 -9.43 8.06 4.17
C THR A 131 -9.50 7.98 5.70
N VAL A 132 -10.62 7.53 6.26
CA VAL A 132 -10.77 7.34 7.71
C VAL A 132 -9.82 6.27 8.23
N LEU A 133 -9.72 5.14 7.52
CA LEU A 133 -8.83 4.04 7.87
C LEU A 133 -7.36 4.44 7.72
N LEU A 134 -7.02 5.20 6.68
CA LEU A 134 -5.68 5.72 6.46
C LEU A 134 -5.24 6.62 7.62
N ASN A 135 -6.08 7.58 8.02
CA ASN A 135 -5.75 8.51 9.10
C ASN A 135 -5.53 7.78 10.43
N SER A 136 -6.35 6.77 10.76
CA SER A 136 -6.15 5.96 11.97
C SER A 136 -4.83 5.17 11.91
N SER A 137 -4.52 4.54 10.78
CA SER A 137 -3.28 3.77 10.62
C SER A 137 -2.03 4.65 10.63
N LEU A 138 -2.08 5.85 10.05
CA LEU A 138 -0.96 6.79 10.11
C LEU A 138 -0.72 7.26 11.55
N ALA A 139 -1.78 7.58 12.29
CA ALA A 139 -1.66 7.94 13.71
C ALA A 139 -1.07 6.80 14.56
N GLU A 140 -1.47 5.54 14.31
CA GLU A 140 -0.89 4.37 14.97
C GLU A 140 0.59 4.19 14.61
N ARG A 141 0.97 4.38 13.34
CA ARG A 141 2.37 4.30 12.88
C ARG A 141 3.24 5.38 13.53
N ASP A 142 2.75 6.60 13.66
CA ASP A 142 3.48 7.69 14.33
C ASP A 142 3.71 7.37 15.81
N VAL A 143 2.69 6.90 16.52
CA VAL A 143 2.83 6.44 17.91
C VAL A 143 3.85 5.29 18.06
N MET A 144 3.80 4.32 17.12
CA MET A 144 4.77 3.21 17.09
C MET A 144 6.20 3.70 16.85
N LYS A 145 6.37 4.64 15.92
CA LYS A 145 7.69 5.23 15.60
C LYS A 145 8.27 6.00 16.78
N ASP A 146 7.43 6.74 17.48
CA ASP A 146 7.82 7.43 18.71
C ASP A 146 8.31 6.44 19.77
N LYS A 147 7.56 5.36 20.05
CA LYS A 147 7.95 4.30 20.96
C LYS A 147 9.28 3.63 20.58
N LEU A 148 9.51 3.39 19.28
CA LEU A 148 10.80 2.86 18.82
C LEU A 148 11.95 3.84 19.06
N SER A 149 11.70 5.14 18.89
CA SER A 149 12.72 6.18 19.10
C SER A 149 13.17 6.31 20.56
N GLU A 150 12.34 5.88 21.51
CA GLU A 150 12.69 5.85 22.94
C GLU A 150 13.66 4.70 23.31
N LEU A 151 13.78 3.69 22.42
CA LEU A 151 14.66 2.56 22.68
C LEU A 151 16.13 2.94 22.44
N THR A 152 16.98 2.56 23.38
CA THR A 152 18.43 2.62 23.16
C THR A 152 18.87 1.62 22.10
N LYS A 153 20.02 1.84 21.47
CA LYS A 153 20.60 0.90 20.48
C LYS A 153 20.63 -0.54 21.02
N ARG A 154 20.98 -0.70 22.30
CA ARG A 154 21.05 -2.01 22.95
C ARG A 154 19.67 -2.65 23.16
N GLU A 155 18.67 -1.86 23.48
CA GLU A 155 17.29 -2.34 23.60
C GLU A 155 16.71 -2.76 22.24
N VAL A 156 17.04 -2.03 21.18
CA VAL A 156 16.67 -2.44 19.79
C VAL A 156 17.32 -3.78 19.40
N GLU A 157 18.61 -3.99 19.72
CA GLU A 157 19.27 -5.28 19.49
C GLU A 157 18.59 -6.43 20.23
N VAL A 158 18.25 -6.22 21.50
CA VAL A 158 17.53 -7.21 22.32
C VAL A 158 16.14 -7.46 21.76
N LEU A 159 15.41 -6.42 21.35
CA LEU A 159 14.07 -6.53 20.78
C LEU A 159 14.07 -7.34 19.46
N LYS A 160 15.04 -7.13 18.57
CA LYS A 160 15.22 -7.93 17.35
C LYS A 160 15.44 -9.42 17.64
N LEU A 161 16.23 -9.74 18.67
CA LEU A 161 16.48 -11.12 19.09
C LEU A 161 15.26 -11.76 19.77
N ILE A 162 14.41 -10.95 20.43
CA ILE A 162 13.09 -11.40 20.91
C ILE A 162 12.19 -11.76 19.74
N ALA A 163 12.15 -10.92 18.70
CA ALA A 163 11.36 -11.16 17.50
C ALA A 163 11.78 -12.44 16.76
N SER A 164 13.08 -12.78 16.76
CA SER A 164 13.58 -14.04 16.23
C SER A 164 13.34 -15.27 17.13
N GLY A 165 12.60 -15.12 18.23
CA GLY A 165 12.21 -16.22 19.11
C GLY A 165 13.25 -16.65 20.16
N MET A 166 14.39 -15.97 20.29
CA MET A 166 15.48 -16.37 21.20
C MET A 166 15.10 -16.18 22.66
N PHE A 167 15.45 -17.13 23.53
CA PHE A 167 15.29 -16.98 24.98
C PHE A 167 16.37 -16.09 25.58
N ASN A 168 16.14 -15.56 26.79
CA ASN A 168 17.08 -14.64 27.48
C ASN A 168 18.51 -15.19 27.62
N LYS A 169 18.64 -16.49 27.80
CA LYS A 169 19.94 -17.17 27.89
C LYS A 169 20.71 -17.13 26.59
N GLU A 170 20.00 -17.32 25.45
CA GLU A 170 20.57 -17.28 24.10
C GLU A 170 20.95 -15.84 23.72
N ILE A 171 20.06 -14.87 24.01
CA ILE A 171 20.34 -13.44 23.83
C ILE A 171 21.58 -13.02 24.64
N ALA A 172 21.68 -13.47 25.89
CA ALA A 172 22.84 -13.20 26.74
C ALA A 172 24.14 -13.72 26.11
N SER A 173 24.13 -14.94 25.60
CA SER A 173 25.26 -15.54 24.88
C SER A 173 25.60 -14.77 23.63
N THR A 174 24.61 -14.46 22.77
CA THR A 174 24.78 -13.74 21.48
C THR A 174 25.36 -12.34 21.69
N LEU A 175 24.88 -11.65 22.71
CA LEU A 175 25.28 -10.27 23.02
C LEU A 175 26.46 -10.14 23.99
N CYS A 176 27.02 -11.27 24.43
CA CYS A 176 28.14 -11.36 25.41
C CYS A 176 27.87 -10.58 26.71
N ILE A 177 26.65 -10.71 27.28
CA ILE A 177 26.22 -10.08 28.55
C ILE A 177 25.58 -11.11 29.48
N SER A 178 25.33 -10.73 30.74
CA SER A 178 24.65 -11.64 31.65
C SER A 178 23.16 -11.78 31.34
N GLU A 179 22.57 -12.94 31.65
CA GLU A 179 21.12 -13.14 31.53
C GLU A 179 20.30 -12.14 32.38
N ARG A 180 20.85 -11.74 33.53
CA ARG A 180 20.28 -10.69 34.41
C ARG A 180 20.21 -9.35 33.65
N THR A 181 21.26 -9.01 32.89
CA THR A 181 21.29 -7.79 32.07
C THR A 181 20.24 -7.84 30.97
N VAL A 182 20.08 -9.00 30.33
CA VAL A 182 19.00 -9.19 29.30
C VAL A 182 17.63 -9.00 29.94
N LYS A 183 17.37 -9.60 31.13
CA LYS A 183 16.08 -9.42 31.83
C LYS A 183 15.78 -7.95 32.12
N ASN A 184 16.81 -7.17 32.52
CA ASN A 184 16.64 -5.74 32.71
C ASN A 184 16.30 -5.00 31.44
N HIS A 185 16.99 -5.30 30.32
CA HIS A 185 16.65 -4.72 29.01
C HIS A 185 15.23 -5.07 28.59
N VAL A 186 14.82 -6.35 28.71
CA VAL A 186 13.46 -6.79 28.41
C VAL A 186 12.41 -6.03 29.21
N SER A 187 12.63 -5.87 30.53
CA SER A 187 11.73 -5.10 31.40
C SER A 187 11.62 -3.62 30.98
N ASN A 188 12.74 -3.02 30.59
CA ASN A 188 12.76 -1.63 30.13
C ASN A 188 12.07 -1.49 28.76
N ILE A 189 12.32 -2.42 27.83
CA ILE A 189 11.66 -2.48 26.53
C ILE A 189 10.15 -2.53 26.73
N PHE A 190 9.63 -3.48 27.53
CA PHE A 190 8.19 -3.63 27.75
C PHE A 190 7.54 -2.34 28.27
N LYS A 191 8.23 -1.61 29.16
CA LYS A 191 7.74 -0.32 29.67
C LYS A 191 7.70 0.76 28.59
N LYS A 192 8.75 0.85 27.76
CA LYS A 192 8.88 1.90 26.73
C LYS A 192 7.93 1.70 25.56
N ILE A 193 7.76 0.45 25.12
CA ILE A 193 6.81 0.14 24.03
C ILE A 193 5.40 -0.18 24.55
N GLU A 194 5.17 -0.09 25.88
CA GLU A 194 3.87 -0.28 26.54
C GLU A 194 3.23 -1.65 26.26
N VAL A 195 3.99 -2.72 26.37
CA VAL A 195 3.50 -4.09 26.23
C VAL A 195 3.59 -4.85 27.56
N SER A 196 2.71 -5.83 27.75
CA SER A 196 2.63 -6.60 29.00
C SER A 196 3.44 -7.89 28.98
N ASP A 197 3.74 -8.44 27.80
CA ASP A 197 4.40 -9.73 27.66
C ASP A 197 5.35 -9.82 26.45
N ARG A 198 6.11 -10.93 26.40
CA ARG A 198 7.11 -11.19 25.37
C ARG A 198 6.49 -11.38 23.98
N THR A 199 5.31 -11.99 23.91
CA THR A 199 4.63 -12.24 22.65
C THR A 199 4.21 -10.92 22.00
N GLN A 200 3.66 -10.01 22.80
CA GLN A 200 3.31 -8.66 22.32
C GLN A 200 4.56 -7.89 21.89
N ALA A 201 5.69 -8.01 22.61
CA ALA A 201 6.94 -7.38 22.19
C ALA A 201 7.49 -7.96 20.89
N ALA A 202 7.38 -9.27 20.68
CA ALA A 202 7.76 -9.90 19.41
C ALA A 202 6.87 -9.43 18.25
N VAL A 203 5.55 -9.40 18.44
CA VAL A 203 4.59 -8.89 17.44
C VAL A 203 4.87 -7.41 17.12
N PHE A 204 5.13 -6.60 18.14
CA PHE A 204 5.51 -5.19 17.95
C PHE A 204 6.76 -5.07 17.05
N ALA A 205 7.80 -5.87 17.33
CA ALA A 205 9.04 -5.82 16.57
C ALA A 205 8.94 -6.37 15.13
N ILE A 206 8.00 -7.30 14.87
CA ILE A 206 7.77 -7.85 13.51
C ILE A 206 7.01 -6.84 12.63
N LYS A 207 6.12 -6.04 13.24
CA LYS A 207 5.31 -5.05 12.53
C LYS A 207 6.06 -3.74 12.22
N ASN A 208 7.23 -3.52 12.85
CA ASN A 208 8.01 -2.29 12.80
C ASN A 208 9.51 -2.56 12.59
#